data_502bb57a3db3930bd0e3beee24c267cb
#
_entry.id   502bb57a3db3930bd0e3beee24c267cb
#
_cell.length_a   1.000
_cell.length_b   1.000
_cell.length_c   1.000
_cell.angle_alpha   90.00
_cell.angle_beta   90.00
_cell.angle_gamma   90.00
#
_symmetry.space_group_name_H-M   'P 1'
#
loop_
_entity.id
_entity.type
_entity.pdbx_description
1 polymer ?
#
loop_
_entity_poly.entity_id
_entity_poly.type
_entity_poly.pdbx_seq_one_letter_code
_entity_poly.pdbx_strand_id
1 'polypeptide(L)'
;MIRILLAEDDDAMRTYLARALENAGYEVVAVDRGTAAVPFLEEQHFDLLLSDIVMPEMDGIELAQICADIAPRTKVMFITGFAAVSMKASREAPGTKVLSKPFHLKDLVMEVERIFDDQWTARI
;
A
#
# COMPACT_ATOMS: atom_id res chain seq x y z
N MET A 1 14.79 -9.16 2.38
CA MET A 1 14.02 -8.66 1.23
C MET A 1 12.75 -7.99 1.72
N ILE A 2 12.45 -6.82 1.18
CA ILE A 2 11.23 -6.09 1.54
C ILE A 2 10.02 -6.78 0.92
N ARG A 3 9.01 -7.03 1.74
CA ARG A 3 7.78 -7.70 1.33
C ARG A 3 6.62 -6.72 1.31
N ILE A 4 5.90 -6.69 0.20
CA ILE A 4 4.77 -5.77 -0.03
C ILE A 4 3.49 -6.57 -0.22
N LEU A 5 2.45 -6.19 0.51
CA LEU A 5 1.08 -6.69 0.28
C LEU A 5 0.35 -5.62 -0.52
N LEU A 6 -0.06 -5.97 -1.73
CA LEU A 6 -0.76 -5.05 -2.64
C LEU A 6 -2.24 -5.43 -2.70
N ALA A 7 -3.10 -4.47 -2.36
CA ALA A 7 -4.56 -4.63 -2.46
C ALA A 7 -5.09 -3.69 -3.54
N GLU A 8 -5.55 -4.25 -4.66
CA GLU A 8 -6.05 -3.50 -5.82
C GLU A 8 -7.11 -4.34 -6.53
N ASP A 9 -8.32 -3.80 -6.67
CA ASP A 9 -9.44 -4.53 -7.26
C ASP A 9 -9.44 -4.56 -8.79
N ASP A 10 -8.76 -3.63 -9.44
CA ASP A 10 -8.60 -3.65 -10.91
C ASP A 10 -7.53 -4.66 -11.30
N ASP A 11 -7.92 -5.69 -12.07
CA ASP A 11 -7.01 -6.78 -12.42
C ASP A 11 -5.79 -6.32 -13.23
N ALA A 12 -6.00 -5.45 -14.21
CA ALA A 12 -4.91 -4.96 -15.04
C ALA A 12 -3.94 -4.09 -14.22
N MET A 13 -4.48 -3.19 -13.41
CA MET A 13 -3.68 -2.33 -12.55
C MET A 13 -2.91 -3.15 -11.51
N ARG A 14 -3.56 -4.15 -10.91
CA ARG A 14 -2.92 -5.02 -9.92
C ARG A 14 -1.71 -5.73 -10.53
N THR A 15 -1.87 -6.32 -11.70
CA THR A 15 -0.78 -7.00 -12.39
C THR A 15 0.34 -6.02 -12.75
N TYR A 16 -0.02 -4.86 -13.23
CA TYR A 16 0.93 -3.82 -13.64
C TYR A 16 1.77 -3.33 -12.46
N LEU A 17 1.12 -3.01 -11.35
CA LEU A 17 1.80 -2.55 -10.14
C LEU A 17 2.68 -3.64 -9.55
N ALA A 18 2.17 -4.86 -9.46
CA ALA A 18 2.92 -5.99 -8.91
C ALA A 18 4.22 -6.22 -9.69
N ARG A 19 4.14 -6.20 -11.02
CA ARG A 19 5.33 -6.39 -11.86
C ARG A 19 6.36 -5.29 -11.68
N ALA A 20 5.91 -4.05 -11.59
CA ALA A 20 6.81 -2.92 -11.40
C ALA A 20 7.58 -3.04 -10.08
N LEU A 21 6.89 -3.44 -9.03
CA LEU A 21 7.50 -3.60 -7.71
C LEU A 21 8.45 -4.81 -7.67
N GLU A 22 8.05 -5.91 -8.29
CA GLU A 22 8.90 -7.09 -8.40
C GLU A 22 10.17 -6.79 -9.19
N ASN A 23 10.05 -6.05 -10.29
CA ASN A 23 11.21 -5.64 -11.09
C ASN A 23 12.14 -4.72 -10.32
N ALA A 24 11.63 -4.00 -9.33
CA ALA A 24 12.44 -3.15 -8.47
C ALA A 24 13.12 -3.91 -7.33
N GLY A 25 12.87 -5.22 -7.21
CA GLY A 25 13.53 -6.08 -6.22
C GLY A 25 12.70 -6.40 -4.99
N TYR A 26 11.41 -6.07 -4.99
CA TYR A 26 10.53 -6.36 -3.86
C TYR A 26 9.82 -7.70 -4.05
N GLU A 27 9.48 -8.35 -2.94
CA GLU A 27 8.61 -9.51 -2.96
C GLU A 27 7.17 -9.04 -2.79
N VAL A 28 6.28 -9.42 -3.70
CA VAL A 28 4.91 -8.90 -3.73
C VAL A 28 3.90 -10.03 -3.62
N VAL A 29 2.95 -9.86 -2.70
CA VAL A 29 1.72 -10.66 -2.67
C VAL A 29 0.59 -9.71 -3.04
N ALA A 30 -0.17 -10.05 -4.07
CA ALA A 30 -1.24 -9.20 -4.57
C ALA A 30 -2.60 -9.85 -4.34
N VAL A 31 -3.55 -9.05 -3.85
CA VAL A 31 -4.92 -9.47 -3.60
C VAL A 31 -5.88 -8.49 -4.26
N ASP A 32 -7.11 -8.94 -4.54
CA ASP A 32 -8.09 -8.16 -5.29
C ASP A 32 -9.05 -7.36 -4.42
N ARG A 33 -8.96 -7.49 -3.09
CA ARG A 33 -9.86 -6.81 -2.16
C ARG A 33 -9.27 -6.75 -0.75
N GLY A 34 -9.80 -5.83 0.06
CA GLY A 34 -9.33 -5.66 1.43
C GLY A 34 -9.59 -6.87 2.31
N THR A 35 -10.74 -7.51 2.16
CA THR A 35 -11.08 -8.69 2.95
C THR A 35 -10.14 -9.87 2.69
N ALA A 36 -9.57 -9.95 1.50
CA ALA A 36 -8.57 -10.97 1.18
C ALA A 36 -7.19 -10.63 1.75
N ALA A 37 -6.92 -9.36 2.00
CA ALA A 37 -5.63 -8.92 2.57
C ALA A 37 -5.51 -9.25 4.06
N VAL A 38 -6.60 -9.20 4.80
CA VAL A 38 -6.58 -9.39 6.26
C VAL A 38 -5.94 -10.71 6.68
N PRO A 39 -6.30 -11.87 6.11
CA PRO A 39 -5.65 -13.13 6.49
C PRO A 39 -4.13 -13.13 6.27
N PHE A 40 -3.67 -12.47 5.21
CA PHE A 40 -2.23 -12.37 4.96
C PHE A 40 -1.54 -11.53 6.04
N LEU A 41 -2.15 -10.43 6.47
CA LEU A 41 -1.60 -9.61 7.54
C LEU A 41 -1.57 -10.34 8.88
N GLU A 42 -2.53 -11.22 9.11
CA GLU A 42 -2.58 -12.03 10.34
C GLU A 42 -1.51 -13.13 10.38
N GLU A 43 -1.21 -13.71 9.23
CA GLU A 43 -0.38 -14.91 9.15
C GLU A 43 1.08 -14.65 8.79
N GLN A 44 1.37 -13.55 8.09
CA GLN A 44 2.69 -13.27 7.56
C GLN A 44 3.11 -11.83 7.87
N HIS A 45 4.41 -11.61 7.92
CA HIS A 45 4.95 -10.27 8.06
C HIS A 45 5.09 -9.60 6.69
N PHE A 46 4.60 -8.37 6.60
CA PHE A 46 4.82 -7.50 5.44
C PHE A 46 5.45 -6.20 5.92
N ASP A 47 6.37 -5.67 5.12
CA ASP A 47 6.99 -4.39 5.41
C ASP A 47 6.12 -3.22 4.99
N LEU A 48 5.31 -3.41 3.94
CA LEU A 48 4.44 -2.38 3.39
C LEU A 48 3.11 -2.98 2.95
N LEU A 49 2.02 -2.30 3.31
CA LEU A 49 0.71 -2.50 2.70
C LEU A 49 0.49 -1.34 1.72
N LEU A 50 0.40 -1.67 0.43
CA LEU A 50 0.08 -0.73 -0.62
C LEU A 50 -1.34 -1.00 -1.07
N SER A 51 -2.26 -0.08 -0.84
CA SER A 51 -3.68 -0.31 -1.07
C SER A 51 -4.35 0.80 -1.86
N ASP A 52 -5.18 0.42 -2.82
CA ASP A 52 -6.16 1.35 -3.36
C ASP A 52 -7.13 1.72 -2.23
N ILE A 53 -7.64 2.94 -2.25
CA ILE A 53 -8.59 3.38 -1.24
C ILE A 53 -10.00 2.88 -1.58
N VAL A 54 -10.41 3.03 -2.84
CA VAL A 54 -11.77 2.66 -3.26
C VAL A 54 -11.78 1.21 -3.74
N MET A 55 -12.34 0.33 -2.92
CA MET A 55 -12.49 -1.09 -3.22
C MET A 55 -13.84 -1.57 -2.71
N PRO A 56 -14.42 -2.63 -3.32
CA PRO A 56 -15.69 -3.19 -2.83
C PRO A 56 -15.52 -3.80 -1.43
N GLU A 57 -16.59 -3.80 -0.65
CA GLU A 57 -16.73 -4.39 0.68
C GLU A 57 -15.95 -3.65 1.77
N MET A 58 -14.64 -3.57 1.64
CA MET A 58 -13.76 -2.91 2.61
C MET A 58 -12.86 -1.94 1.86
N ASP A 59 -12.92 -0.66 2.16
CA ASP A 59 -12.03 0.31 1.52
C ASP A 59 -10.63 0.27 2.11
N GLY A 60 -9.69 0.96 1.45
CA GLY A 60 -8.30 0.96 1.87
C GLY A 60 -8.05 1.61 3.23
N ILE A 61 -8.88 2.59 3.61
CA ILE A 61 -8.74 3.26 4.91
C ILE A 61 -9.13 2.30 6.03
N GLU A 62 -10.23 1.57 5.87
CA GLU A 62 -10.63 0.52 6.81
C GLU A 62 -9.53 -0.55 6.93
N LEU A 63 -9.01 -0.98 5.79
CA LEU A 63 -7.93 -1.98 5.77
C LEU A 63 -6.70 -1.48 6.52
N ALA A 64 -6.34 -0.20 6.34
CA ALA A 64 -5.21 0.40 7.04
C ALA A 64 -5.43 0.43 8.55
N GLN A 65 -6.66 0.69 9.00
CA GLN A 65 -6.99 0.67 10.42
C GLN A 65 -6.84 -0.72 11.02
N ILE A 66 -7.31 -1.73 10.31
CA ILE A 66 -7.13 -3.13 10.70
C ILE A 66 -5.64 -3.49 10.74
N CYS A 67 -4.90 -3.07 9.73
CA CYS A 67 -3.45 -3.28 9.66
C CYS A 67 -2.74 -2.67 10.88
N ALA A 68 -3.14 -1.46 11.28
CA ALA A 68 -2.54 -0.79 12.45
C ALA A 68 -2.78 -1.60 13.74
N ASP A 69 -3.90 -2.29 13.83
CA ASP A 69 -4.23 -3.09 15.01
C ASP A 69 -3.50 -4.44 15.04
N ILE A 70 -3.45 -5.14 13.91
CA ILE A 70 -2.93 -6.51 13.87
C ILE A 70 -1.47 -6.60 13.40
N ALA A 71 -0.98 -5.59 12.68
CA ALA A 71 0.37 -5.56 12.14
C ALA A 71 0.96 -4.14 12.26
N PRO A 72 1.17 -3.63 13.49
CA PRO A 72 1.55 -2.23 13.70
C PRO A 72 2.91 -1.85 13.11
N ARG A 73 3.74 -2.82 12.78
CA ARG A 73 5.06 -2.56 12.17
C ARG A 73 4.98 -2.43 10.65
N THR A 74 3.87 -2.84 10.05
CA THR A 74 3.68 -2.72 8.60
C THR A 74 3.36 -1.27 8.26
N LYS A 75 4.13 -0.69 7.36
CA LYS A 75 3.87 0.65 6.86
C LYS A 75 2.74 0.62 5.87
N VAL A 76 2.04 1.73 5.70
CA VAL A 76 0.90 1.83 4.79
C VAL A 76 1.12 2.96 3.80
N MET A 77 0.77 2.71 2.55
CA MET A 77 0.74 3.70 1.49
C MET A 77 -0.53 3.50 0.68
N PHE A 78 -1.22 4.58 0.35
CA PHE A 78 -2.44 4.53 -0.43
C PHE A 78 -2.22 4.95 -1.87
N ILE A 79 -3.05 4.40 -2.77
CA ILE A 79 -3.18 4.87 -4.14
C ILE A 79 -4.66 5.16 -4.40
N THR A 80 -4.97 6.23 -5.15
CA THR A 80 -6.34 6.58 -5.46
C THR A 80 -6.44 7.45 -6.71
N GLY A 81 -7.57 7.32 -7.43
CA GLY A 81 -7.91 8.19 -8.55
C GLY A 81 -8.88 9.31 -8.15
N PHE A 82 -9.26 9.41 -6.87
CA PHE A 82 -10.30 10.34 -6.42
C PHE A 82 -9.75 11.34 -5.40
N ALA A 83 -9.74 12.63 -5.77
CA ALA A 83 -9.20 13.69 -4.92
C ALA A 83 -9.93 13.81 -3.58
N ALA A 84 -11.27 13.68 -3.57
CA ALA A 84 -12.05 13.76 -2.34
C ALA A 84 -11.70 12.64 -1.37
N VAL A 85 -11.45 11.45 -1.88
CA VAL A 85 -11.04 10.28 -1.08
C VAL A 85 -9.63 10.47 -0.54
N SER A 86 -8.75 11.11 -1.31
CA SER A 86 -7.40 11.45 -0.87
C SER A 86 -7.44 12.39 0.34
N MET A 87 -8.36 13.37 0.35
CA MET A 87 -8.54 14.26 1.48
C MET A 87 -9.05 13.52 2.71
N LYS A 88 -9.99 12.59 2.52
CA LYS A 88 -10.50 11.74 3.60
C LYS A 88 -9.38 10.91 4.22
N ALA A 89 -8.52 10.31 3.39
CA ALA A 89 -7.39 9.54 3.86
C ALA A 89 -6.42 10.38 4.69
N SER A 90 -6.18 11.61 4.28
CA SER A 90 -5.31 12.53 5.02
C SER A 90 -5.85 12.84 6.41
N ARG A 91 -7.19 12.89 6.57
CA ARG A 91 -7.82 13.15 7.86
C ARG A 91 -7.89 11.92 8.75
N GLU A 92 -8.19 10.75 8.19
CA GLU A 92 -8.40 9.50 8.93
C GLU A 92 -7.12 8.70 9.15
N ALA A 93 -6.11 8.92 8.34
CA ALA A 93 -4.82 8.25 8.45
C ALA A 93 -3.69 9.28 8.26
N PRO A 94 -3.57 10.24 9.19
CA PRO A 94 -2.57 11.31 9.05
C PRO A 94 -1.15 10.74 9.02
N GLY A 95 -0.32 11.32 8.17
CA GLY A 95 1.06 10.87 8.00
C GLY A 95 1.23 9.73 7.02
N THR A 96 0.15 9.13 6.54
CA THR A 96 0.21 8.07 5.53
C THR A 96 0.33 8.67 4.15
N LYS A 97 1.29 8.18 3.37
CA LYS A 97 1.50 8.65 2.01
C LYS A 97 0.35 8.24 1.10
N VAL A 98 -0.14 9.17 0.29
CA VAL A 98 -1.16 8.91 -0.73
C VAL A 98 -0.59 9.28 -2.09
N LEU A 99 -0.59 8.34 -3.03
CA LEU A 99 -0.18 8.59 -4.40
C LEU A 99 -1.42 8.64 -5.30
N SER A 100 -1.64 9.79 -5.95
CA SER A 100 -2.83 10.00 -6.79
C SER A 100 -2.60 9.52 -8.23
N LYS A 101 -3.59 8.81 -8.77
CA LYS A 101 -3.62 8.43 -10.20
C LYS A 101 -4.00 9.65 -11.03
N PRO A 102 -3.49 9.81 -12.26
CA PRO A 102 -2.49 8.95 -12.88
C PRO A 102 -1.07 9.25 -12.38
N PHE A 103 -0.26 8.22 -12.30
CA PHE A 103 1.15 8.36 -11.93
C PHE A 103 1.99 7.42 -12.80
N HIS A 104 3.29 7.72 -12.91
CA HIS A 104 4.22 6.82 -13.58
C HIS A 104 4.68 5.75 -12.60
N LEU A 105 4.92 4.53 -13.09
CA LEU A 105 5.43 3.45 -12.24
C LEU A 105 6.74 3.81 -11.58
N LYS A 106 7.56 4.60 -12.25
CA LYS A 106 8.80 5.13 -11.69
C LYS A 106 8.54 5.93 -10.41
N ASP A 107 7.48 6.74 -10.40
CA ASP A 107 7.13 7.55 -9.23
C ASP A 107 6.68 6.67 -8.07
N LEU A 108 5.92 5.61 -8.36
CA LEU A 108 5.51 4.63 -7.35
C LEU A 108 6.73 3.99 -6.71
N VAL A 109 7.65 3.47 -7.52
CA VAL A 109 8.86 2.81 -7.02
C VAL A 109 9.70 3.78 -6.19
N MET A 110 9.84 5.02 -6.63
CA MET A 110 10.58 6.05 -5.90
C MET A 110 9.96 6.35 -4.54
N GLU A 111 8.63 6.43 -4.46
CA GLU A 111 7.95 6.68 -3.20
C GLU A 111 8.09 5.51 -2.23
N VAL A 112 8.03 4.28 -2.73
CA VAL A 112 8.26 3.09 -1.91
C VAL A 112 9.70 3.08 -1.38
N GLU A 113 10.67 3.34 -2.24
CA GLU A 113 12.08 3.43 -1.82
C GLU A 113 12.28 4.50 -0.75
N ARG A 114 11.64 5.65 -0.91
CA ARG A 114 11.75 6.76 0.04
C ARG A 114 11.24 6.37 1.43
N ILE A 115 10.17 5.61 1.51
CA ILE A 115 9.62 5.16 2.79
C ILE A 115 10.67 4.39 3.59
N PHE A 116 11.43 3.52 2.94
CA PHE A 116 12.44 2.70 3.60
C PHE A 116 13.78 3.43 3.79
N ASP A 117 14.14 4.31 2.88
CA ASP A 117 15.33 5.14 3.00
C ASP A 117 15.23 6.12 4.16
N ASP A 118 14.06 6.74 4.36
CA ASP A 118 13.81 7.64 5.48
C ASP A 118 14.03 6.94 6.81
N GLN A 119 13.62 5.68 6.92
CA GLN A 119 13.88 4.86 8.10
C GLN A 119 15.37 4.61 8.28
N TRP A 120 16.06 4.33 7.19
CA TRP A 120 17.49 4.06 7.24
C TRP A 120 18.25 5.32 7.66
N THR A 121 17.90 6.45 7.12
CA THR A 121 18.50 7.76 7.44
C THR A 121 18.31 8.10 8.92
N ALA A 122 17.14 7.79 9.49
CA ALA A 122 16.83 8.06 10.88
C ALA A 122 17.71 7.27 11.86
N ARG A 123 18.39 6.23 11.40
CA ARG A 123 19.28 5.41 12.24
C ARG A 123 20.72 5.93 12.30
N ILE A 124 21.04 6.82 11.42
CA ILE A 124 22.37 7.42 11.36
C ILE A 124 22.42 8.63 12.28
#